data_5907045e8e480e05b95fa75419c5e613
#
_entry.id   5907045e8e480e05b95fa75419c5e613
#
_cell.length_a   1.000
_cell.length_b   1.000
_cell.length_c   1.000
_cell.angle_alpha   90.00
_cell.angle_beta   90.00
_cell.angle_gamma   90.00
#
_symmetry.space_group_name_H-M   'P 1'
#
loop_
_entity.id
_entity.type
_entity.pdbx_description
1 polymer ?
#
loop_
_entity_poly.entity_id
_entity_poly.type
_entity_poly.pdbx_seq_one_letter_code
_entity_poly.pdbx_strand_id
1 'polypeptide(L)'
;MSTRYLVIDGHSVIFAWPDLRKLHDRNRAAARKALIDRLQHLHDTTEWRVTMVLDGKLGTSLPIGARKPTDMVVCYATADQTADSIIERLVGASGVAKDILVITADEAERLTVESLGAATGSPSWLRKELELEETSFTDEMQKVHRSARWK
;
A
#
# COMPACT_ATOMS: atom_id res chain seq x y z
N MET A 1 9.96 15.65 12.34
CA MET A 1 9.37 14.31 12.33
C MET A 1 9.88 13.54 11.13
N SER A 2 10.31 12.32 11.36
CA SER A 2 10.80 11.49 10.26
C SER A 2 9.64 11.02 9.39
N THR A 3 9.82 11.10 8.08
CA THR A 3 8.87 10.56 7.12
C THR A 3 8.89 9.04 7.20
N ARG A 4 7.71 8.43 7.20
CA ARG A 4 7.57 6.99 7.20
C ARG A 4 7.09 6.51 5.83
N TYR A 5 7.74 5.47 5.34
CA TYR A 5 7.43 4.90 4.04
C TYR A 5 6.76 3.53 4.21
N LEU A 6 5.66 3.34 3.52
CA LEU A 6 4.92 2.09 3.51
C LEU A 6 5.03 1.50 2.10
N VAL A 7 5.74 0.40 1.97
CA VAL A 7 5.91 -0.29 0.69
C VAL A 7 5.07 -1.55 0.71
N ILE A 8 4.17 -1.68 -0.25
CA ILE A 8 3.16 -2.73 -0.25
C ILE A 8 3.34 -3.66 -1.42
N ASP A 9 3.47 -4.95 -1.11
CA ASP A 9 3.38 -6.02 -2.10
C ASP A 9 1.89 -6.21 -2.42
N GLY A 10 1.45 -5.63 -3.53
CA GLY A 10 0.03 -5.58 -3.89
C GLY A 10 -0.61 -6.95 -4.04
N HIS A 11 0.08 -7.91 -4.61
CA HIS A 11 -0.45 -9.27 -4.77
C HIS A 11 -0.63 -9.97 -3.42
N SER A 12 0.31 -9.82 -2.50
CA SER A 12 0.18 -10.38 -1.14
C SER A 12 -1.10 -9.90 -0.47
N VAL A 13 -1.41 -8.61 -0.60
CA VAL A 13 -2.59 -8.01 0.02
C VAL A 13 -3.87 -8.46 -0.69
N ILE A 14 -3.89 -8.40 -2.01
CA ILE A 14 -5.08 -8.79 -2.79
C ILE A 14 -5.47 -10.26 -2.50
N PHE A 15 -4.49 -11.15 -2.46
CA PHE A 15 -4.77 -12.56 -2.20
C PHE A 15 -5.08 -12.86 -0.74
N ALA A 16 -4.60 -12.06 0.19
CA ALA A 16 -4.85 -12.26 1.62
C ALA A 16 -6.23 -11.74 2.06
N TRP A 17 -6.77 -10.73 1.39
CA TRP A 17 -8.06 -10.14 1.75
C TRP A 17 -9.19 -10.79 0.96
N PRO A 18 -10.14 -11.47 1.62
CA PRO A 18 -11.18 -12.26 0.92
C PRO A 18 -12.02 -11.45 -0.08
N ASP A 19 -12.36 -10.21 0.25
CA ASP A 19 -13.15 -9.35 -0.65
C ASP A 19 -12.36 -8.98 -1.90
N LEU A 20 -11.09 -8.64 -1.79
CA LEU A 20 -10.24 -8.32 -2.94
C LEU A 20 -9.89 -9.57 -3.75
N ARG A 21 -9.70 -10.70 -3.08
CA ARG A 21 -9.44 -11.96 -3.78
C ARG A 21 -10.60 -12.37 -4.67
N LYS A 22 -11.82 -12.27 -4.16
CA LYS A 22 -13.03 -12.54 -4.93
C LYS A 22 -13.18 -11.59 -6.11
N LEU A 23 -12.91 -10.31 -5.87
CA LEU A 23 -12.97 -9.31 -6.94
C LEU A 23 -11.90 -9.58 -8.00
N HIS A 24 -10.70 -9.97 -7.59
CA HIS A 24 -9.59 -10.33 -8.49
C HIS A 24 -9.97 -11.48 -9.43
N ASP A 25 -10.68 -12.48 -8.92
CA ASP A 25 -11.14 -13.62 -9.74
C ASP A 25 -12.11 -13.20 -10.84
N ARG A 26 -12.86 -12.14 -10.61
CA ARG A 26 -13.82 -11.60 -11.59
C ARG A 26 -13.21 -10.54 -12.50
N ASN A 27 -12.43 -9.67 -11.91
CA ASN A 27 -11.86 -8.52 -12.62
C ASN A 27 -10.59 -8.05 -11.90
N ARG A 28 -9.45 -8.40 -12.46
CA ARG A 28 -8.14 -8.07 -11.88
C ARG A 28 -7.91 -6.57 -11.77
N ALA A 29 -8.31 -5.83 -12.79
CA ALA A 29 -8.15 -4.37 -12.80
C ALA A 29 -9.00 -3.71 -11.70
N ALA A 30 -10.20 -4.22 -11.45
CA ALA A 30 -11.07 -3.71 -10.40
C ALA A 30 -10.48 -3.96 -9.01
N ALA A 31 -9.89 -5.13 -8.78
CA ALA A 31 -9.24 -5.43 -7.50
C ALA A 31 -8.06 -4.51 -7.23
N ARG A 32 -7.22 -4.26 -8.23
CA ARG A 32 -6.11 -3.33 -8.13
C ARG A 32 -6.58 -1.93 -7.84
N LYS A 33 -7.59 -1.46 -8.56
CA LYS A 33 -8.16 -0.13 -8.37
C LYS A 33 -8.74 0.03 -6.95
N ALA A 34 -9.46 -0.98 -6.47
CA ALA A 34 -10.02 -0.95 -5.13
C ALA A 34 -8.94 -0.81 -4.06
N LEU A 35 -7.84 -1.57 -4.21
CA LEU A 35 -6.72 -1.47 -3.28
C LEU A 35 -6.03 -0.11 -3.38
N ILE A 36 -5.79 0.37 -4.60
CA ILE A 36 -5.18 1.69 -4.82
C ILE A 36 -6.01 2.78 -4.14
N ASP A 37 -7.32 2.75 -4.30
CA ASP A 37 -8.21 3.77 -3.71
C ASP A 37 -8.12 3.76 -2.18
N ARG A 38 -8.10 2.57 -1.56
CA ARG A 38 -7.96 2.43 -0.11
C ARG A 38 -6.60 2.94 0.38
N LEU A 39 -5.54 2.62 -0.34
CA LEU A 39 -4.18 3.04 0.02
C LEU A 39 -3.97 4.53 -0.22
N GLN A 40 -4.58 5.09 -1.26
CA GLN A 40 -4.54 6.54 -1.49
C GLN A 40 -5.16 7.29 -0.31
N HIS A 41 -6.28 6.77 0.20
CA HIS A 41 -6.90 7.35 1.39
C HIS A 41 -5.95 7.33 2.60
N LEU A 42 -5.28 6.19 2.84
CA LEU A 42 -4.30 6.08 3.92
C LEU A 42 -3.15 7.07 3.71
N HIS A 43 -2.65 7.19 2.48
CA HIS A 43 -1.59 8.12 2.13
C HIS A 43 -2.00 9.58 2.40
N ASP A 44 -3.24 9.93 2.07
CA ASP A 44 -3.76 11.29 2.19
C ASP A 44 -4.08 11.68 3.64
N THR A 45 -4.46 10.71 4.46
CA THR A 45 -4.95 10.98 5.83
C THR A 45 -3.93 10.71 6.93
N THR A 46 -2.77 10.14 6.59
CA THR A 46 -1.72 9.80 7.57
C THR A 46 -0.38 10.34 7.12
N GLU A 47 0.63 10.15 7.98
CA GLU A 47 2.02 10.50 7.66
C GLU A 47 2.70 9.45 6.77
N TRP A 48 2.04 8.32 6.51
CA TRP A 48 2.61 7.29 5.65
C TRP A 48 2.74 7.77 4.21
N ARG A 49 3.94 7.60 3.66
CA ARG A 49 4.17 7.77 2.21
C ARG A 49 4.07 6.40 1.58
N VAL A 50 3.03 6.17 0.82
CA VAL A 50 2.67 4.84 0.32
C VAL A 50 3.22 4.59 -1.08
N THR A 51 3.88 3.46 -1.25
CA THR A 51 4.28 2.92 -2.56
C THR A 51 3.74 1.51 -2.66
N MET A 52 2.98 1.23 -3.70
CA MET A 52 2.48 -0.11 -3.97
C MET A 52 3.21 -0.70 -5.18
N VAL A 53 3.64 -1.95 -5.08
CA VAL A 53 4.30 -2.66 -6.17
C VAL A 53 3.40 -3.81 -6.62
N LEU A 54 3.15 -3.86 -7.91
CA LEU A 54 2.32 -4.89 -8.55
C LEU A 54 3.12 -5.63 -9.61
N ASP A 55 2.76 -6.89 -9.82
CA ASP A 55 3.29 -7.65 -10.94
C ASP A 55 2.58 -7.20 -12.22
N GLY A 56 3.37 -6.75 -13.19
CA GLY A 56 2.87 -6.14 -14.43
C GLY A 56 2.58 -7.10 -15.57
N LYS A 57 2.54 -8.39 -15.33
CA LYS A 57 2.45 -9.42 -16.38
C LYS A 57 1.17 -9.40 -17.23
N LEU A 58 0.24 -8.50 -17.00
CA LEU A 58 -1.09 -8.56 -17.59
C LEU A 58 -1.46 -7.33 -18.41
N GLY A 59 -0.60 -6.96 -19.33
CA GLY A 59 -0.95 -5.98 -20.35
C GLY A 59 -1.04 -4.53 -19.89
N THR A 60 -0.57 -4.24 -18.72
CA THR A 60 -0.39 -2.85 -18.31
C THR A 60 0.95 -2.38 -18.83
N SER A 61 0.89 -1.61 -19.86
CA SER A 61 2.08 -1.18 -20.61
C SER A 61 2.84 -0.04 -19.97
N LEU A 62 2.34 0.57 -18.90
CA LEU A 62 2.98 1.75 -18.33
C LEU A 62 2.95 1.73 -16.80
N PRO A 63 4.09 1.94 -16.14
CA PRO A 63 4.08 2.20 -14.71
C PRO A 63 3.33 3.51 -14.46
N ILE A 64 2.34 3.48 -13.60
CA ILE A 64 1.63 4.67 -13.16
C ILE A 64 2.38 5.21 -11.95
N GLY A 65 3.33 6.13 -12.18
CA GLY A 65 3.99 6.84 -11.10
C GLY A 65 3.06 7.89 -10.48
N ALA A 66 3.54 8.57 -9.48
CA ALA A 66 2.82 9.69 -8.88
C ALA A 66 2.60 10.79 -9.93
N ARG A 67 1.36 11.24 -10.07
CA ARG A 67 1.01 12.35 -10.98
C ARG A 67 1.43 13.69 -10.38
N LYS A 68 1.43 13.76 -9.06
CA LYS A 68 1.86 14.92 -8.27
C LYS A 68 2.83 14.41 -7.20
N PRO A 69 3.76 15.23 -6.71
CA PRO A 69 4.67 14.80 -5.65
C PRO A 69 3.96 14.33 -4.38
N THR A 70 2.72 14.74 -4.17
CA THR A 70 1.90 14.37 -3.01
C THR A 70 1.11 13.08 -3.19
N ASP A 71 1.07 12.52 -4.40
CA ASP A 71 0.33 11.28 -4.66
C ASP A 71 1.13 10.06 -4.20
N MET A 72 0.40 8.99 -3.87
CA MET A 72 1.05 7.70 -3.66
C MET A 72 1.66 7.20 -4.97
N VAL A 73 2.67 6.36 -4.87
CA VAL A 73 3.35 5.79 -6.03
C VAL A 73 2.85 4.36 -6.27
N VAL A 74 2.53 4.05 -7.51
CA VAL A 74 2.20 2.69 -7.95
C VAL A 74 3.23 2.25 -8.98
N CYS A 75 3.93 1.16 -8.68
CA CYS A 75 4.96 0.60 -9.56
C CYS A 75 4.49 -0.74 -10.10
N TYR A 76 4.71 -0.97 -11.39
CA TYR A 76 4.45 -2.28 -12.01
C TYR A 76 5.77 -2.93 -12.39
N ALA A 77 5.95 -4.19 -11.99
CA ALA A 77 7.10 -4.96 -12.41
C ALA A 77 6.98 -5.28 -13.91
N THR A 78 8.07 -5.08 -14.63
CA THR A 78 8.14 -5.47 -16.05
C THR A 78 8.35 -6.98 -16.20
N ALA A 79 8.32 -7.49 -17.44
CA ALA A 79 8.42 -8.93 -17.72
C ALA A 79 9.70 -9.57 -17.15
N ASP A 80 10.78 -8.80 -17.05
CA ASP A 80 12.10 -9.29 -16.57
C ASP A 80 12.28 -9.14 -15.06
N GLN A 81 11.29 -8.59 -14.35
CA GLN A 81 11.38 -8.27 -12.93
C GLN A 81 10.19 -8.83 -12.17
N THR A 82 10.42 -9.16 -10.91
CA THR A 82 9.33 -9.52 -10.00
C THR A 82 9.03 -8.34 -9.08
N ALA A 83 7.83 -8.32 -8.51
CA ALA A 83 7.49 -7.33 -7.49
C ALA A 83 8.49 -7.40 -6.32
N ASP A 84 8.85 -8.61 -5.90
CA ASP A 84 9.85 -8.83 -4.84
C ASP A 84 11.18 -8.14 -5.13
N SER A 85 11.69 -8.29 -6.35
CA SER A 85 12.98 -7.69 -6.72
C SER A 85 12.91 -6.17 -6.73
N ILE A 86 11.79 -5.59 -7.11
CA ILE A 86 11.59 -4.14 -7.07
C ILE A 86 11.57 -3.65 -5.62
N ILE A 87 10.83 -4.34 -4.76
CA ILE A 87 10.73 -3.99 -3.33
C ILE A 87 12.12 -4.04 -2.68
N GLU A 88 12.86 -5.10 -2.91
CA GLU A 88 14.23 -5.25 -2.39
C GLU A 88 15.12 -4.11 -2.85
N ARG A 89 15.02 -3.73 -4.12
CA ARG A 89 15.81 -2.63 -4.68
C ARG A 89 15.40 -1.30 -4.08
N LEU A 90 14.11 -1.05 -3.90
CA LEU A 90 13.63 0.17 -3.27
C LEU A 90 14.17 0.32 -1.86
N VAL A 91 14.10 -0.75 -1.07
CA VAL A 91 14.60 -0.74 0.31
C VAL A 91 16.12 -0.57 0.34
N GLY A 92 16.85 -1.36 -0.46
CA GLY A 92 18.30 -1.34 -0.47
C GLY A 92 18.90 -0.02 -0.95
N ALA A 93 18.24 0.64 -1.91
CA ALA A 93 18.73 1.88 -2.49
C ALA A 93 18.26 3.14 -1.76
N SER A 94 17.31 3.00 -0.85
CA SER A 94 16.65 4.15 -0.21
C SER A 94 17.55 5.00 0.68
N GLY A 95 18.53 4.39 1.35
CA GLY A 95 19.32 5.04 2.39
C GLY A 95 18.53 5.30 3.68
N VAL A 96 17.24 4.95 3.71
CA VAL A 96 16.33 5.20 4.84
C VAL A 96 15.55 3.96 5.23
N ALA A 97 16.16 2.77 5.10
CA ALA A 97 15.50 1.49 5.37
C ALA A 97 14.83 1.44 6.75
N LYS A 98 15.41 2.11 7.74
CA LYS A 98 14.84 2.19 9.10
C LYS A 98 13.46 2.80 9.14
N ASP A 99 13.13 3.66 8.17
CA ASP A 99 11.85 4.36 8.09
C ASP A 99 10.87 3.66 7.15
N ILE A 100 11.23 2.49 6.63
CA ILE A 100 10.40 1.72 5.70
C ILE A 100 9.77 0.53 6.41
N LEU A 101 8.45 0.41 6.20
CA LEU A 101 7.67 -0.77 6.59
C LEU A 101 7.19 -1.44 5.30
N VAL A 102 7.56 -2.70 5.11
CA VAL A 102 7.15 -3.49 3.94
C VAL A 102 6.01 -4.42 4.34
N ILE A 103 4.92 -4.38 3.59
CA ILE A 103 3.77 -5.26 3.79
C ILE A 103 3.83 -6.38 2.76
N THR A 104 4.02 -7.59 3.25
CA THR A 104 4.09 -8.80 2.44
C THR A 104 3.63 -10.02 3.21
N ALA A 105 3.13 -11.03 2.50
CA ALA A 105 2.82 -12.34 3.04
C ALA A 105 3.93 -13.36 2.73
N ASP A 106 4.92 -12.98 1.93
CA ASP A 106 6.00 -13.85 1.51
C ASP A 106 7.13 -13.84 2.55
N GLU A 107 7.39 -15.01 3.15
CA GLU A 107 8.38 -15.15 4.20
C GLU A 107 9.81 -14.87 3.71
N ALA A 108 10.15 -15.31 2.49
CA ALA A 108 11.48 -15.07 1.93
C ALA A 108 11.71 -13.59 1.68
N GLU A 109 10.72 -12.88 1.15
CA GLU A 109 10.77 -11.43 0.96
C GLU A 109 10.90 -10.70 2.29
N ARG A 110 10.15 -11.14 3.29
CA ARG A 110 10.21 -10.57 4.64
C ARG A 110 11.62 -10.62 5.19
N LEU A 111 12.24 -11.81 5.14
CA LEU A 111 13.60 -12.00 5.65
C LEU A 111 14.61 -11.15 4.90
N THR A 112 14.47 -11.05 3.58
CA THR A 112 15.37 -10.25 2.76
C THR A 112 15.30 -8.77 3.11
N VAL A 113 14.11 -8.17 3.16
CA VAL A 113 13.99 -6.74 3.47
C VAL A 113 14.37 -6.42 4.90
N GLU A 114 14.10 -7.33 5.84
CA GLU A 114 14.55 -7.17 7.23
C GLU A 114 16.08 -7.16 7.31
N SER A 115 16.75 -7.99 6.51
CA SER A 115 18.22 -8.01 6.45
C SER A 115 18.79 -6.69 5.91
N LEU A 116 18.00 -5.97 5.11
CA LEU A 116 18.37 -4.66 4.59
C LEU A 116 18.05 -3.51 5.56
N GLY A 117 17.42 -3.80 6.68
CA GLY A 117 17.12 -2.83 7.73
C GLY A 117 15.67 -2.35 7.82
N ALA A 118 14.78 -2.82 6.94
CA ALA A 118 13.39 -2.44 6.97
C ALA A 118 12.60 -3.26 7.98
N ALA A 119 11.49 -2.71 8.47
CA ALA A 119 10.51 -3.46 9.22
C ALA A 119 9.52 -4.12 8.27
N THR A 120 8.80 -5.14 8.74
CA THR A 120 7.77 -5.81 7.95
C THR A 120 6.48 -5.93 8.72
N GLY A 121 5.38 -5.98 7.97
CA GLY A 121 4.05 -6.21 8.51
C GLY A 121 3.26 -7.13 7.61
N SER A 122 2.18 -7.69 8.15
CA SER A 122 1.30 -8.59 7.41
C SER A 122 0.19 -7.83 6.69
N PRO A 123 -0.43 -8.43 5.66
CA PRO A 123 -1.65 -7.85 5.08
C PRO A 123 -2.77 -7.66 6.11
N SER A 124 -2.85 -8.50 7.13
CA SER A 124 -3.85 -8.36 8.21
C SER A 124 -3.60 -7.11 9.04
N TRP A 125 -2.35 -6.80 9.33
CA TRP A 125 -1.99 -5.56 10.02
C TRP A 125 -2.43 -4.34 9.21
N LEU A 126 -2.16 -4.35 7.91
CA LEU A 126 -2.55 -3.26 7.01
C LEU A 126 -4.07 -3.07 7.01
N ARG A 127 -4.82 -4.15 6.98
CA ARG A 127 -6.28 -4.09 6.98
C ARG A 127 -6.81 -3.40 8.25
N LYS A 128 -6.23 -3.74 9.40
CA LYS A 128 -6.59 -3.11 10.67
C LYS A 128 -6.28 -1.61 10.66
N GLU A 129 -5.14 -1.23 10.12
CA GLU A 129 -4.77 0.18 10.01
C GLU A 129 -5.77 0.96 9.15
N LEU A 130 -6.17 0.38 8.02
CA LEU A 130 -7.16 1.00 7.14
C LEU A 130 -8.52 1.13 7.82
N GLU A 131 -8.94 0.11 8.56
CA GLU A 131 -10.20 0.14 9.31
C GLU A 131 -10.20 1.20 10.41
N LEU A 132 -9.07 1.34 11.12
CA LEU A 132 -8.91 2.37 12.14
C LEU A 132 -8.99 3.77 11.55
N GLU A 133 -8.37 4.01 10.40
CA GLU A 133 -8.42 5.30 9.73
C GLU A 133 -9.85 5.64 9.25
N GLU A 134 -10.55 4.67 8.70
CA GLU A 134 -11.94 4.87 8.28
C GLU A 134 -12.84 5.21 9.47
N THR A 135 -12.67 4.52 10.59
CA THR A 135 -13.42 4.77 11.82
C THR A 135 -13.14 6.17 12.36
N SER A 136 -11.88 6.56 12.45
CA SER A 136 -11.48 7.90 12.90
C SER A 136 -12.09 8.99 12.04
N PHE A 137 -12.01 8.84 10.73
CA PHE A 137 -12.56 9.79 9.77
C PHE A 137 -14.09 9.92 9.94
N THR A 138 -14.79 8.80 10.07
CA THR A 138 -16.23 8.77 10.26
C THR A 138 -16.63 9.46 11.57
N ASP A 139 -15.91 9.19 12.66
CA ASP A 139 -16.16 9.83 13.95
C ASP A 139 -15.98 11.34 13.89
N GLU A 140 -14.94 11.81 13.23
CA GLU A 140 -14.70 13.24 13.05
C GLU A 140 -15.79 13.90 12.21
N MET A 141 -16.21 13.26 11.14
CA MET A 141 -17.30 13.77 10.30
C MET A 141 -18.60 13.85 11.08
N GLN A 142 -18.92 12.87 11.92
CA GLN A 142 -20.09 12.89 12.78
C GLN A 142 -20.03 14.04 13.78
N LYS A 143 -18.88 14.32 14.36
CA LYS A 143 -18.68 15.44 15.26
C LYS A 143 -18.90 16.77 14.56
N VAL A 144 -18.40 16.92 13.34
CA VAL A 144 -18.61 18.13 12.54
C VAL A 144 -20.10 18.33 12.25
N HIS A 145 -20.81 17.29 11.85
CA HIS A 145 -22.23 17.35 11.59
C HIS A 145 -23.04 17.73 12.84
N ARG A 146 -22.69 17.18 13.99
CA ARG A 146 -23.34 17.53 15.24
C ARG A 146 -23.11 18.99 15.62
N SER A 147 -21.91 19.47 15.48
CA SER A 147 -21.58 20.88 15.72
C SER A 147 -22.36 21.82 14.79
N ALA A 148 -22.48 21.46 13.52
CA ALA A 148 -23.20 22.26 12.53
C ALA A 148 -24.71 22.35 12.81
N ARG A 149 -25.29 21.31 13.41
CA ARG A 149 -26.73 21.29 13.75
C ARG A 149 -27.10 22.28 14.86
N TRP A 150 -26.17 22.65 15.70
CA TRP A 150 -26.44 23.52 16.84
C TRP A 150 -26.21 24.99 16.55
N LYS A 151 -25.83 25.31 15.35
CA LYS A 151 -25.71 26.69 14.87
C LYS A 151 -26.88 27.06 14.00
#